data_003299f9127b3b41904dce7444479d69
#
_entry.id   003299f9127b3b41904dce7444479d69
#
_cell.length_a   1.000
_cell.length_b   1.000
_cell.length_c   1.000
_cell.angle_alpha   90.00
_cell.angle_beta   90.00
_cell.angle_gamma   90.00
#
_symmetry.space_group_name_H-M   'P 1'
#
loop_
_entity.id
_entity.type
_entity.pdbx_description
1 polymer ?
#
loop_
_entity_poly.entity_id
_entity_poly.type
_entity_poly.pdbx_seq_one_letter_code
_entity_poly.pdbx_strand_id
1 'polypeptide(L)'
;MGQMGNPDPDNYQEQIQNRVFTFEGKGTAEIVIAVTDKHSVSSGIQYVPVLAFPFKVNIIRRLSLMIAVVFMAFTFFVLIFSVYMYMRTKKVEFGLFALLCICVLGYGSYPILHSFVAVKVQPCYGMEALFYYLMFAGVMLVQQKILGGEERIPEILAGVAAAAGGMFFVAEMLCSRAQSATGLYLISKLTEIRSTS
;
A
#
# COMPACT_ATOMS: atom_id res chain seq x y z
N MET A 1 -19.91 -10.35 16.41
CA MET A 1 -18.46 -10.35 16.49
C MET A 1 -17.91 -10.15 15.08
N GLY A 2 -17.06 -9.16 14.85
CA GLY A 2 -16.47 -8.89 13.54
C GLY A 2 -15.02 -9.35 13.52
N GLN A 3 -14.61 -10.08 12.46
CA GLN A 3 -13.26 -10.61 12.31
C GLN A 3 -12.69 -10.17 10.96
N MET A 4 -11.40 -9.79 10.92
CA MET A 4 -10.64 -9.57 9.70
C MET A 4 -9.45 -10.53 9.67
N GLY A 5 -9.25 -11.21 8.53
CA GLY A 5 -8.24 -12.25 8.42
C GLY A 5 -8.60 -13.54 9.17
N ASN A 6 -7.68 -14.46 9.22
CA ASN A 6 -7.81 -15.69 10.00
C ASN A 6 -6.70 -15.74 11.05
N PRO A 7 -7.02 -15.65 12.36
CA PRO A 7 -6.04 -15.72 13.44
C PRO A 7 -5.60 -17.15 13.78
N ASP A 8 -6.19 -18.18 13.15
CA ASP A 8 -5.86 -19.58 13.40
C ASP A 8 -4.37 -19.85 13.12
N PRO A 9 -3.61 -20.42 14.05
CA PRO A 9 -2.19 -20.72 13.87
C PRO A 9 -1.87 -21.56 12.63
N ASP A 10 -2.77 -22.44 12.25
CA ASP A 10 -2.59 -23.39 11.15
C ASP A 10 -2.99 -22.78 9.78
N ASN A 11 -3.86 -21.78 9.79
CA ASN A 11 -4.37 -21.10 8.58
C ASN A 11 -4.33 -19.59 8.72
N TYR A 12 -3.24 -19.05 9.29
CA TYR A 12 -3.09 -17.63 9.50
C TYR A 12 -3.11 -16.85 8.17
N GLN A 13 -4.01 -15.87 8.05
CA GLN A 13 -4.12 -15.00 6.91
C GLN A 13 -4.22 -13.55 7.36
N GLU A 14 -3.21 -12.78 7.02
CA GLU A 14 -3.22 -11.33 7.18
C GLU A 14 -4.12 -10.70 6.11
N GLN A 15 -5.00 -9.81 6.54
CA GLN A 15 -5.84 -9.05 5.62
C GLN A 15 -5.94 -7.61 6.09
N ILE A 16 -5.73 -6.68 5.16
CA ILE A 16 -6.02 -5.27 5.36
C ILE A 16 -7.29 -4.94 4.58
N GLN A 17 -8.30 -4.47 5.27
CA GLN A 17 -9.53 -3.99 4.66
C GLN A 17 -10.18 -2.94 5.56
N ASN A 18 -10.65 -1.86 4.97
CA ASN A 18 -11.46 -0.87 5.69
C ASN A 18 -12.86 -1.45 5.95
N ARG A 19 -13.10 -2.01 7.14
CA ARG A 19 -14.40 -2.55 7.54
C ARG A 19 -15.11 -1.62 8.53
N VAL A 20 -16.42 -1.58 8.39
CA VAL A 20 -17.32 -0.91 9.33
C VAL A 20 -18.07 -1.99 10.10
N PHE A 21 -17.95 -1.97 11.42
CA PHE A 21 -18.73 -2.84 12.31
C PHE A 21 -19.84 -1.99 12.94
N THR A 22 -21.07 -2.47 12.81
CA THR A 22 -22.23 -1.85 13.46
C THR A 22 -22.61 -2.67 14.67
N PHE A 23 -22.88 -2.01 15.76
CA PHE A 23 -23.43 -2.63 16.96
C PHE A 23 -24.59 -1.78 17.50
N GLU A 24 -25.58 -2.45 18.05
CA GLU A 24 -26.71 -1.83 18.72
C GLU A 24 -26.60 -2.17 20.20
N GLY A 25 -26.67 -1.16 21.04
CA GLY A 25 -26.61 -1.34 22.50
C GLY A 25 -27.25 -0.18 23.22
N LYS A 26 -27.89 -0.47 24.37
CA LYS A 26 -28.38 0.53 25.29
C LYS A 26 -27.45 0.53 26.50
N GLY A 27 -26.85 1.67 26.83
CA GLY A 27 -25.96 1.82 27.98
C GLY A 27 -24.49 1.85 27.62
N THR A 28 -23.64 1.42 28.53
CA THR A 28 -22.18 1.40 28.36
C THR A 28 -21.76 0.21 27.52
N ALA A 29 -20.97 0.44 26.46
CA ALA A 29 -20.41 -0.63 25.62
C ALA A 29 -18.89 -0.65 25.78
N GLU A 30 -18.34 -1.85 26.00
CA GLU A 30 -16.92 -2.10 25.97
C GLU A 30 -16.54 -2.65 24.60
N ILE A 31 -15.54 -2.01 23.95
CA ILE A 31 -15.04 -2.44 22.64
C ILE A 31 -13.64 -2.98 22.85
N VAL A 32 -13.49 -4.28 22.69
CA VAL A 32 -12.19 -4.97 22.75
C VAL A 32 -11.72 -5.25 21.33
N ILE A 33 -10.54 -4.75 20.98
CA ILE A 33 -9.90 -4.98 19.68
C ILE A 33 -8.70 -5.86 19.94
N ALA A 34 -8.78 -7.13 19.54
CA ALA A 34 -7.66 -8.05 19.57
C ALA A 34 -6.92 -8.00 18.22
N VAL A 35 -5.63 -7.70 18.26
CA VAL A 35 -4.76 -7.67 17.08
C VAL A 35 -3.74 -8.78 17.22
N THR A 36 -3.67 -9.68 16.24
CA THR A 36 -2.68 -10.74 16.18
C THR A 36 -1.83 -10.52 14.94
N ASP A 37 -0.53 -10.43 15.13
CA ASP A 37 0.44 -10.34 14.05
C ASP A 37 1.51 -11.41 14.21
N LYS A 38 1.80 -12.14 13.14
CA LYS A 38 2.83 -13.19 13.12
C LYS A 38 3.98 -12.88 12.15
N HIS A 39 3.74 -12.06 11.15
CA HIS A 39 4.63 -12.02 9.98
C HIS A 39 4.86 -10.61 9.38
N SER A 40 4.26 -9.56 9.92
CA SER A 40 4.37 -8.22 9.34
C SER A 40 5.45 -7.37 10.05
N VAL A 41 6.23 -6.64 9.26
CA VAL A 41 7.20 -5.65 9.77
C VAL A 41 6.49 -4.46 10.40
N SER A 42 5.28 -4.13 9.94
CA SER A 42 4.42 -3.11 10.53
C SER A 42 3.09 -3.71 10.96
N SER A 43 3.05 -4.10 12.22
CA SER A 43 1.85 -4.67 12.84
C SER A 43 1.00 -3.61 13.51
N GLY A 44 -0.27 -3.94 13.69
CA GLY A 44 -1.17 -3.16 14.52
C GLY A 44 -2.30 -2.48 13.77
N ILE A 45 -2.94 -1.54 14.43
CA ILE A 45 -4.03 -0.74 13.86
C ILE A 45 -3.41 0.45 13.14
N GLN A 46 -3.40 0.39 11.82
CA GLN A 46 -2.79 1.41 10.97
C GLN A 46 -3.50 2.78 11.09
N TYR A 47 -4.81 2.77 11.33
CA TYR A 47 -5.60 3.98 11.53
C TYR A 47 -6.39 3.91 12.83
N VAL A 48 -6.48 5.03 13.52
CA VAL A 48 -7.28 5.12 14.75
C VAL A 48 -8.72 4.71 14.47
N PRO A 49 -9.30 3.76 15.22
CA PRO A 49 -10.68 3.38 15.05
C PRO A 49 -11.60 4.58 15.37
N VAL A 50 -12.51 4.88 14.46
CA VAL A 50 -13.44 6.00 14.61
C VAL A 50 -14.80 5.47 15.00
N LEU A 51 -15.27 5.91 16.15
CA LEU A 51 -16.64 5.66 16.61
C LEU A 51 -17.55 6.78 16.12
N ALA A 52 -18.51 6.47 15.29
CA ALA A 52 -19.48 7.45 14.80
C ALA A 52 -20.80 6.78 14.41
N PHE A 53 -21.84 7.58 14.21
CA PHE A 53 -23.10 7.08 13.68
C PHE A 53 -22.89 6.43 12.30
N PRO A 54 -23.54 5.29 12.00
CA PRO A 54 -23.37 4.54 10.75
C PRO A 54 -23.54 5.41 9.49
N PHE A 55 -24.49 6.35 9.54
CA PHE A 55 -24.73 7.28 8.45
C PHE A 55 -23.52 8.19 8.17
N LYS A 56 -22.91 8.77 9.22
CA LYS A 56 -21.73 9.66 9.07
C LYS A 56 -20.53 8.89 8.56
N VAL A 57 -20.26 7.70 9.08
CA VAL A 57 -19.14 6.83 8.63
C VAL A 57 -19.30 6.50 7.15
N ASN A 58 -20.50 6.12 6.73
CA ASN A 58 -20.75 5.77 5.33
C ASN A 58 -20.58 6.98 4.38
N ILE A 59 -21.00 8.18 4.79
CA ILE A 59 -20.79 9.40 4.00
C ILE A 59 -19.31 9.69 3.87
N ILE A 60 -18.55 9.72 4.97
CA ILE A 60 -17.12 10.02 4.95
C ILE A 60 -16.38 9.02 4.07
N ARG A 61 -16.68 7.72 4.21
CA ARG A 61 -16.06 6.68 3.38
C ARG A 61 -16.37 6.85 1.89
N ARG A 62 -17.63 7.12 1.55
CA ARG A 62 -18.02 7.34 0.15
C ARG A 62 -17.38 8.60 -0.42
N LEU A 63 -17.36 9.69 0.34
CA LEU A 63 -16.74 10.94 -0.09
C LEU A 63 -15.23 10.78 -0.32
N SER A 64 -14.53 10.15 0.61
CA SER A 64 -13.09 9.86 0.46
C SER A 64 -12.81 9.01 -0.78
N LEU A 65 -13.62 7.97 -1.00
CA LEU A 65 -13.49 7.12 -2.19
C LEU A 65 -13.77 7.90 -3.48
N MET A 66 -14.82 8.72 -3.51
CA MET A 66 -15.14 9.56 -4.68
C MET A 66 -13.98 10.52 -5.01
N ILE A 67 -13.41 11.19 -4.00
CA ILE A 67 -12.26 12.09 -4.20
C ILE A 67 -11.07 11.31 -4.78
N ALA A 68 -10.77 10.14 -4.23
CA ALA A 68 -9.69 9.29 -4.72
C ALA A 68 -9.90 8.87 -6.19
N VAL A 69 -11.11 8.43 -6.54
CA VAL A 69 -11.46 8.02 -7.91
C VAL A 69 -11.36 9.20 -8.89
N VAL A 70 -11.87 10.38 -8.51
CA VAL A 70 -11.77 11.59 -9.35
C VAL A 70 -10.33 11.99 -9.56
N PHE A 71 -9.51 11.96 -8.50
CA PHE A 71 -8.08 12.25 -8.60
C PHE A 71 -7.36 11.27 -9.53
N MET A 72 -7.66 9.97 -9.42
CA MET A 72 -7.08 8.94 -10.26
C MET A 72 -7.50 9.10 -11.73
N ALA A 73 -8.78 9.39 -11.98
CA ALA A 73 -9.27 9.66 -13.33
C ALA A 73 -8.59 10.88 -13.98
N PHE A 74 -8.42 11.95 -13.20
CA PHE A 74 -7.69 13.15 -13.65
C PHE A 74 -6.23 12.81 -13.96
N THR A 75 -5.53 12.10 -13.07
CA THR A 75 -4.14 11.69 -13.28
C THR A 75 -4.00 10.78 -14.51
N PHE A 76 -4.96 9.88 -14.74
CA PHE A 76 -4.98 9.02 -15.93
C PHE A 76 -5.16 9.85 -17.22
N PHE A 77 -6.01 10.86 -17.20
CA PHE A 77 -6.17 11.77 -18.34
C PHE A 77 -4.86 12.54 -18.63
N VAL A 78 -4.21 13.05 -17.57
CA VAL A 78 -2.91 13.75 -17.69
C VAL A 78 -1.83 12.79 -18.21
N LEU A 79 -1.84 11.53 -17.82
CA LEU A 79 -0.93 10.50 -18.34
C LEU A 79 -1.10 10.35 -19.86
N ILE A 80 -2.34 10.17 -20.34
CA ILE A 80 -2.61 10.03 -21.79
C ILE A 80 -2.11 11.26 -22.54
N PHE A 81 -2.40 12.46 -22.02
CA PHE A 81 -1.94 13.70 -22.63
C PHE A 81 -0.40 13.79 -22.67
N SER A 82 0.27 13.41 -21.59
CA SER A 82 1.74 13.44 -21.49
C SER A 82 2.40 12.45 -22.47
N VAL A 83 1.83 11.24 -22.61
CA VAL A 83 2.28 10.24 -23.57
C VAL A 83 2.09 10.75 -25.00
N TYR A 84 0.93 11.34 -25.32
CA TYR A 84 0.66 11.94 -26.62
C TYR A 84 1.66 13.05 -26.95
N MET A 85 1.92 13.95 -26.02
CA MET A 85 2.89 15.04 -26.20
C MET A 85 4.31 14.50 -26.37
N TYR A 86 4.69 13.47 -25.62
CA TYR A 86 5.98 12.79 -25.78
C TYR A 86 6.13 12.19 -27.20
N MET A 87 5.09 11.52 -27.69
CA MET A 87 5.12 10.93 -29.05
C MET A 87 5.27 11.99 -30.13
N ARG A 88 4.64 13.16 -29.96
CA ARG A 88 4.69 14.28 -30.92
C ARG A 88 5.99 15.07 -30.88
N THR A 89 6.48 15.37 -29.69
CA THR A 89 7.59 16.31 -29.50
C THR A 89 8.93 15.63 -29.26
N LYS A 90 8.92 14.35 -28.82
CA LYS A 90 10.09 13.56 -28.39
C LYS A 90 10.89 14.23 -27.26
N LYS A 91 10.31 15.22 -26.56
CA LYS A 91 10.95 15.87 -25.44
C LYS A 91 10.91 14.97 -24.19
N VAL A 92 12.06 14.81 -23.55
CA VAL A 92 12.24 13.91 -22.39
C VAL A 92 11.37 14.33 -21.20
N GLU A 93 11.07 15.63 -21.05
CA GLU A 93 10.27 16.17 -19.97
C GLU A 93 8.86 15.55 -19.93
N PHE A 94 8.22 15.38 -21.10
CA PHE A 94 6.91 14.74 -21.18
C PHE A 94 6.97 13.25 -20.84
N GLY A 95 8.07 12.59 -21.20
CA GLY A 95 8.29 11.19 -20.82
C GLY A 95 8.46 10.99 -19.31
N LEU A 96 9.24 11.87 -18.66
CA LEU A 96 9.42 11.86 -17.21
C LEU A 96 8.09 12.18 -16.49
N PHE A 97 7.31 13.11 -17.04
CA PHE A 97 6.01 13.46 -16.45
C PHE A 97 5.00 12.30 -16.62
N ALA A 98 5.02 11.58 -17.74
CA ALA A 98 4.22 10.38 -17.91
C ALA A 98 4.61 9.28 -16.92
N LEU A 99 5.91 9.07 -16.69
CA LEU A 99 6.41 8.13 -15.70
C LEU A 99 5.97 8.51 -14.29
N LEU A 100 6.05 9.80 -13.94
CA LEU A 100 5.54 10.30 -12.66
C LEU A 100 4.05 10.01 -12.49
N CYS A 101 3.23 10.24 -13.52
CA CYS A 101 1.80 9.92 -13.49
C CYS A 101 1.55 8.42 -13.25
N ILE A 102 2.35 7.51 -13.84
CA ILE A 102 2.27 6.07 -13.60
C ILE A 102 2.55 5.76 -12.13
N CYS A 103 3.57 6.38 -11.53
CA CYS A 103 3.90 6.18 -10.12
C CYS A 103 2.78 6.69 -9.20
N VAL A 104 2.19 7.85 -9.50
CA VAL A 104 1.05 8.42 -8.77
C VAL A 104 -0.18 7.51 -8.87
N LEU A 105 -0.46 6.96 -10.06
CA LEU A 105 -1.54 5.99 -10.26
C LEU A 105 -1.30 4.69 -9.49
N GLY A 106 -0.08 4.18 -9.48
CA GLY A 106 0.30 3.00 -8.73
C GLY A 106 0.08 3.20 -7.23
N TYR A 107 0.60 4.28 -6.66
CA TYR A 107 0.42 4.62 -5.25
C TYR A 107 -1.05 4.88 -4.89
N GLY A 108 -1.75 5.69 -5.68
CA GLY A 108 -3.15 6.07 -5.42
C GLY A 108 -4.16 4.95 -5.64
N SER A 109 -3.79 3.86 -6.33
CA SER A 109 -4.67 2.69 -6.49
C SER A 109 -4.85 1.89 -5.21
N TYR A 110 -3.87 1.94 -4.30
CA TYR A 110 -3.85 1.16 -3.08
C TYR A 110 -5.05 1.42 -2.14
N PRO A 111 -5.40 2.66 -1.74
CA PRO A 111 -6.59 2.94 -0.94
C PRO A 111 -7.90 2.49 -1.59
N ILE A 112 -7.98 2.55 -2.92
CA ILE A 112 -9.16 2.12 -3.67
C ILE A 112 -9.28 0.60 -3.60
N LEU A 113 -8.20 -0.14 -3.85
CA LEU A 113 -8.16 -1.60 -3.75
C LEU A 113 -8.61 -2.09 -2.37
N HIS A 114 -8.11 -1.49 -1.29
CA HIS A 114 -8.50 -1.83 0.09
C HIS A 114 -9.97 -1.60 0.40
N SER A 115 -10.61 -0.70 -0.34
CA SER A 115 -12.03 -0.40 -0.14
C SER A 115 -12.94 -1.47 -0.75
N PHE A 116 -12.47 -2.19 -1.78
CA PHE A 116 -13.27 -3.16 -2.50
C PHE A 116 -12.86 -4.61 -2.24
N VAL A 117 -11.57 -4.85 -2.06
CA VAL A 117 -11.02 -6.21 -1.97
C VAL A 117 -10.22 -6.36 -0.68
N ALA A 118 -10.40 -7.49 -0.01
CA ALA A 118 -9.50 -7.90 1.06
C ALA A 118 -8.15 -8.30 0.44
N VAL A 119 -7.16 -7.44 0.59
CA VAL A 119 -5.84 -7.62 -0.01
C VAL A 119 -4.91 -8.22 1.02
N LYS A 120 -4.06 -9.16 0.60
CA LYS A 120 -2.96 -9.63 1.44
C LYS A 120 -2.00 -8.49 1.69
N VAL A 121 -1.53 -8.34 2.93
CA VAL A 121 -0.59 -7.29 3.33
C VAL A 121 0.64 -7.31 2.44
N GLN A 122 1.20 -8.48 2.23
CA GLN A 122 2.30 -8.73 1.31
C GLN A 122 1.78 -9.36 0.01
N PRO A 123 2.15 -8.91 -1.17
CA PRO A 123 3.20 -7.96 -1.55
C PRO A 123 2.73 -6.49 -1.69
N CYS A 124 1.46 -6.19 -1.35
CA CYS A 124 0.87 -4.89 -1.65
C CYS A 124 1.56 -3.73 -0.93
N TYR A 125 2.00 -3.93 0.31
CA TYR A 125 2.72 -2.92 1.07
C TYR A 125 4.08 -2.57 0.45
N GLY A 126 4.83 -3.58 0.01
CA GLY A 126 6.09 -3.36 -0.70
C GLY A 126 5.92 -2.59 -2.01
N MET A 127 4.85 -2.89 -2.76
CA MET A 127 4.51 -2.17 -4.00
C MET A 127 4.11 -0.71 -3.72
N GLU A 128 3.33 -0.46 -2.68
CA GLU A 128 2.95 0.89 -2.26
C GLU A 128 4.19 1.73 -1.92
N ALA A 129 5.09 1.19 -1.10
CA ALA A 129 6.33 1.86 -0.74
C ALA A 129 7.22 2.12 -1.97
N LEU A 130 7.34 1.15 -2.88
CA LEU A 130 8.10 1.32 -4.13
C LEU A 130 7.56 2.49 -4.95
N PHE A 131 6.24 2.54 -5.18
CA PHE A 131 5.62 3.63 -5.94
C PHE A 131 5.78 4.99 -5.24
N TYR A 132 5.72 5.02 -3.90
CA TYR A 132 5.96 6.23 -3.13
C TYR A 132 7.38 6.80 -3.36
N TYR A 133 8.41 5.96 -3.26
CA TYR A 133 9.79 6.39 -3.50
C TYR A 133 10.05 6.76 -4.97
N LEU A 134 9.47 6.03 -5.91
CA LEU A 134 9.56 6.34 -7.34
C LEU A 134 8.84 7.65 -7.68
N MET A 135 7.71 7.95 -7.04
CA MET A 135 7.01 9.22 -7.18
C MET A 135 7.90 10.38 -6.71
N PHE A 136 8.55 10.24 -5.57
CA PHE A 136 9.48 11.25 -5.06
C PHE A 136 10.66 11.47 -6.01
N ALA A 137 11.27 10.39 -6.50
CA ALA A 137 12.34 10.45 -7.50
C ALA A 137 11.86 11.14 -8.79
N GLY A 138 10.66 10.80 -9.27
CA GLY A 138 10.06 11.40 -10.45
C GLY A 138 9.83 12.90 -10.30
N VAL A 139 9.34 13.35 -9.14
CA VAL A 139 9.17 14.80 -8.86
C VAL A 139 10.49 15.53 -8.94
N MET A 140 11.57 14.98 -8.33
CA MET A 140 12.89 15.60 -8.38
C MET A 140 13.43 15.72 -9.80
N LEU A 141 13.29 14.68 -10.62
CA LEU A 141 13.73 14.70 -12.01
C LEU A 141 12.92 15.67 -12.88
N VAL A 142 11.61 15.73 -12.69
CA VAL A 142 10.74 16.66 -13.43
C VAL A 142 11.08 18.10 -13.05
N GLN A 143 11.24 18.40 -11.75
CA GLN A 143 11.62 19.75 -11.29
C GLN A 143 12.96 20.19 -11.88
N GLN A 144 13.97 19.33 -11.87
CA GLN A 144 15.27 19.65 -12.46
C GLN A 144 15.16 20.01 -13.93
N LYS A 145 14.39 19.24 -14.70
CA LYS A 145 14.22 19.50 -16.14
C LYS A 145 13.42 20.77 -16.44
N ILE A 146 12.41 21.07 -15.62
CA ILE A 146 11.60 22.30 -15.78
C ILE A 146 12.39 23.54 -15.39
N LEU A 147 13.14 23.49 -14.29
CA LEU A 147 13.90 24.63 -13.76
C LEU A 147 15.21 24.88 -14.54
N GLY A 148 15.60 23.97 -15.43
CA GLY A 148 16.81 24.10 -16.25
C GLY A 148 18.09 24.11 -15.42
N GLY A 149 18.06 23.54 -14.19
CA GLY A 149 19.22 23.50 -13.31
C GLY A 149 20.30 22.56 -13.83
N GLU A 150 21.55 23.02 -13.87
CA GLU A 150 22.72 22.20 -14.16
C GLU A 150 23.21 21.44 -12.92
N GLU A 151 22.54 21.60 -11.78
CA GLU A 151 22.89 20.95 -10.54
C GLU A 151 22.61 19.44 -10.58
N ARG A 152 23.60 18.64 -10.22
CA ARG A 152 23.49 17.19 -10.16
C ARG A 152 22.81 16.68 -8.88
N ILE A 153 22.55 17.55 -7.93
CA ILE A 153 21.96 17.19 -6.63
C ILE A 153 20.58 16.51 -6.79
N PRO A 154 19.62 17.02 -7.59
CA PRO A 154 18.33 16.36 -7.79
C PRO A 154 18.45 14.97 -8.42
N GLU A 155 19.41 14.76 -9.34
CA GLU A 155 19.64 13.45 -9.97
C GLU A 155 20.17 12.43 -8.94
N ILE A 156 21.10 12.85 -8.08
CA ILE A 156 21.63 12.00 -7.00
C ILE A 156 20.52 11.64 -6.03
N LEU A 157 19.72 12.63 -5.58
CA LEU A 157 18.60 12.40 -4.67
C LEU A 157 17.54 11.48 -5.28
N ALA A 158 17.21 11.66 -6.56
CA ALA A 158 16.30 10.79 -7.28
C ALA A 158 16.84 9.34 -7.36
N GLY A 159 18.13 9.19 -7.66
CA GLY A 159 18.81 7.89 -7.67
C GLY A 159 18.79 7.21 -6.30
N VAL A 160 19.09 7.95 -5.25
CA VAL A 160 19.05 7.45 -3.85
C VAL A 160 17.63 7.05 -3.46
N ALA A 161 16.62 7.85 -3.79
CA ALA A 161 15.22 7.52 -3.51
C ALA A 161 14.77 6.26 -4.25
N ALA A 162 15.09 6.14 -5.53
CA ALA A 162 14.75 4.96 -6.32
C ALA A 162 15.45 3.69 -5.79
N ALA A 163 16.74 3.80 -5.42
CA ALA A 163 17.49 2.71 -4.82
C ALA A 163 16.92 2.30 -3.45
N ALA A 164 16.56 3.27 -2.60
CA ALA A 164 15.93 3.00 -1.30
C ALA A 164 14.59 2.28 -1.47
N GLY A 165 13.75 2.73 -2.41
CA GLY A 165 12.48 2.07 -2.72
C GLY A 165 12.68 0.63 -3.23
N GLY A 166 13.63 0.42 -4.12
CA GLY A 166 13.99 -0.90 -4.62
C GLY A 166 14.52 -1.83 -3.54
N MET A 167 15.42 -1.35 -2.68
CA MET A 167 15.94 -2.12 -1.55
C MET A 167 14.83 -2.48 -0.55
N PHE A 168 13.96 -1.53 -0.23
CA PHE A 168 12.83 -1.80 0.66
C PHE A 168 11.90 -2.88 0.08
N PHE A 169 11.55 -2.78 -1.19
CA PHE A 169 10.72 -3.78 -1.89
C PHE A 169 11.35 -5.18 -1.87
N VAL A 170 12.66 -5.27 -2.17
CA VAL A 170 13.39 -6.54 -2.16
C VAL A 170 13.48 -7.11 -0.74
N ALA A 171 13.78 -6.27 0.26
CA ALA A 171 13.84 -6.68 1.66
C ALA A 171 12.50 -7.23 2.14
N GLU A 172 11.38 -6.58 1.82
CA GLU A 172 10.04 -7.02 2.17
C GLU A 172 9.70 -8.36 1.52
N MET A 173 10.04 -8.54 0.24
CA MET A 173 9.86 -9.80 -0.48
C MET A 173 10.70 -10.94 0.08
N LEU A 174 11.96 -10.67 0.49
CA LEU A 174 12.84 -11.67 1.08
C LEU A 174 12.40 -12.05 2.50
N CYS A 175 12.01 -11.08 3.33
CA CYS A 175 11.46 -11.33 4.66
C CYS A 175 10.21 -12.20 4.59
N SER A 176 9.30 -11.91 3.67
CA SER A 176 8.10 -12.70 3.42
C SER A 176 8.42 -14.17 3.08
N ARG A 177 9.39 -14.39 2.20
CA ARG A 177 9.83 -15.75 1.83
C ARG A 177 10.53 -16.49 2.96
N ALA A 178 11.40 -15.82 3.69
CA ALA A 178 12.12 -16.40 4.81
C ALA A 178 11.15 -16.84 5.92
N GLN A 179 10.15 -16.04 6.23
CA GLN A 179 9.14 -16.32 7.25
C GLN A 179 8.23 -17.50 6.86
N SER A 180 7.82 -17.59 5.59
CA SER A 180 7.05 -18.76 5.11
C SER A 180 7.87 -20.05 5.15
N ALA A 181 9.16 -20.01 4.86
CA ALA A 181 10.05 -21.17 4.96
C ALA A 181 10.27 -21.61 6.42
N THR A 182 10.44 -20.65 7.34
CA THR A 182 10.61 -20.96 8.78
C THR A 182 9.34 -21.50 9.40
N GLY A 183 8.17 -20.97 9.01
CA GLY A 183 6.86 -21.49 9.43
C GLY A 183 6.65 -22.94 8.99
N LEU A 184 6.95 -23.27 7.74
CA LEU A 184 6.88 -24.65 7.22
C LEU A 184 7.83 -25.60 7.94
N TYR A 185 9.05 -25.15 8.27
CA TYR A 185 10.03 -25.96 9.01
C TYR A 185 9.56 -26.26 10.44
N LEU A 186 9.01 -25.27 11.14
CA LEU A 186 8.46 -25.46 12.50
C LEU A 186 7.24 -26.40 12.51
N ILE A 187 6.35 -26.27 11.54
CA ILE A 187 5.18 -27.16 11.43
C ILE A 187 5.62 -28.59 11.13
N SER A 188 6.58 -28.81 10.23
CA SER A 188 7.10 -30.14 9.93
C SER A 188 7.73 -30.78 11.18
N LYS A 189 8.46 -30.00 11.97
CA LYS A 189 9.10 -30.51 13.21
C LYS A 189 8.10 -30.82 14.33
N LEU A 190 7.03 -30.03 14.44
CA LEU A 190 5.95 -30.27 15.40
C LEU A 190 5.11 -31.52 15.05
N THR A 191 4.87 -31.75 13.74
CA THR A 191 4.20 -32.98 13.30
C THR A 191 5.06 -34.22 13.51
N GLU A 192 6.37 -34.13 13.38
CA GLU A 192 7.31 -35.22 13.66
C GLU A 192 7.32 -35.61 15.14
N ILE A 193 7.33 -34.62 16.05
CA ILE A 193 7.25 -34.84 17.51
C ILE A 193 5.91 -35.50 17.91
N ARG A 194 4.81 -35.12 17.25
CA ARG A 194 3.48 -35.65 17.55
C ARG A 194 3.28 -37.08 17.03
N SER A 195 4.04 -37.51 16.02
CA SER A 195 3.99 -38.88 15.49
C SER A 195 4.87 -39.87 16.27
N THR A 196 5.75 -39.37 17.15
CA THR A 196 6.67 -40.20 17.97
C THR A 196 6.24 -40.33 19.43
N SER A 197 5.15 -39.71 19.83
CA SER A 197 4.47 -39.84 21.13
C SER A 197 3.16 -40.59 20.99
#